data_7c52327a3c5ccf2fb1d7a7b29dd63688
#
_entry.id   7c52327a3c5ccf2fb1d7a7b29dd63688
#
_cell.length_a   1.000
_cell.length_b   1.000
_cell.length_c   1.000
_cell.angle_alpha   90.00
_cell.angle_beta   90.00
_cell.angle_gamma   90.00
#
_symmetry.space_group_name_H-M   'P 1'
#
loop_
_entity.id
_entity.type
_entity.pdbx_description
1 polymer ?
#
loop_
_entity_poly.entity_id
_entity_poly.type
_entity_poly.pdbx_seq_one_letter_code
_entity_poly.pdbx_strand_id
1 'polypeptide(L)'
;MKHVLVSGLATVDMVFYMDELPAFEKKYRAKKALITTGGNAANASIAISRLGGKASLLTQVGQDFFGNLIMTELAAEKVETNRIDQKENISTAYSSIIIDKKGARQIINYRTDNLDLSKLSLGNQINYEAYLTDGRSKEITLATLREAREKNKPGILDAEEPVCHSAVKLASHVAFSRQGLSNFCNTSSILKGLKIVEHHSNNWICVTDGERGVFF
;
A
#
# COMPACT_ATOMS: atom_id res chain seq x y z
N MET A 1 -7.02 -13.15 18.86
CA MET A 1 -6.28 -12.81 17.63
C MET A 1 -6.47 -11.32 17.39
N LYS A 2 -5.38 -10.56 17.16
CA LYS A 2 -5.49 -9.11 16.91
C LYS A 2 -6.04 -8.87 15.51
N HIS A 3 -7.00 -7.94 15.38
CA HIS A 3 -7.67 -7.61 14.15
C HIS A 3 -7.27 -6.22 13.68
N VAL A 4 -6.80 -6.10 12.45
CA VAL A 4 -6.29 -4.86 11.87
C VAL A 4 -7.16 -4.46 10.67
N LEU A 5 -7.59 -3.21 10.62
CA LEU A 5 -8.13 -2.62 9.40
C LEU A 5 -6.97 -2.11 8.55
N VAL A 6 -6.93 -2.56 7.30
CA VAL A 6 -5.98 -2.06 6.30
C VAL A 6 -6.75 -1.35 5.21
N SER A 7 -6.39 -0.12 4.89
CA SER A 7 -7.06 0.66 3.84
C SER A 7 -6.07 1.13 2.78
N GLY A 8 -6.47 1.07 1.53
CA GLY A 8 -5.65 1.54 0.42
C GLY A 8 -5.80 0.72 -0.85
N LEU A 9 -4.72 0.56 -1.59
CA LEU A 9 -4.72 0.03 -2.94
C LEU A 9 -4.56 -1.50 -2.97
N ALA A 10 -5.40 -2.13 -3.77
CA ALA A 10 -5.22 -3.49 -4.28
C ALA A 10 -5.09 -3.43 -5.81
N THR A 11 -4.13 -4.15 -6.36
CA THR A 11 -3.84 -4.19 -7.80
C THR A 11 -3.54 -5.61 -8.22
N VAL A 12 -3.45 -5.84 -9.53
CA VAL A 12 -2.84 -7.05 -10.07
C VAL A 12 -1.45 -6.70 -10.60
N ASP A 13 -0.45 -7.45 -10.18
CA ASP A 13 0.91 -7.31 -10.66
C ASP A 13 1.23 -8.44 -11.65
N MET A 14 1.52 -8.07 -12.91
CA MET A 14 2.04 -8.94 -13.95
C MET A 14 3.56 -8.82 -13.96
N VAL A 15 4.24 -9.80 -13.35
CA VAL A 15 5.70 -9.78 -13.16
C VAL A 15 6.38 -10.61 -14.23
N PHE A 16 7.35 -10.02 -14.94
CA PHE A 16 8.15 -10.64 -15.98
C PHE A 16 9.61 -10.66 -15.58
N TYR A 17 10.20 -11.85 -15.49
CA TYR A 17 11.63 -12.01 -15.18
C TYR A 17 12.42 -12.14 -16.49
N MET A 18 13.43 -11.28 -16.66
CA MET A 18 14.21 -11.15 -17.87
C MET A 18 15.71 -11.12 -17.57
N ASP A 19 16.57 -11.27 -18.59
CA ASP A 19 18.01 -11.08 -18.43
C ASP A 19 18.40 -9.60 -18.27
N GLU A 20 17.71 -8.73 -19.00
CA GLU A 20 17.92 -7.29 -19.07
C GLU A 20 16.59 -6.56 -19.22
N LEU A 21 16.53 -5.32 -18.76
CA LEU A 21 15.36 -4.46 -18.98
C LEU A 21 15.20 -4.13 -20.47
N PRO A 22 13.96 -4.00 -20.99
CA PRO A 22 13.72 -3.55 -22.36
C PRO A 22 14.30 -2.15 -22.61
N ALA A 23 15.14 -2.03 -23.61
CA ALA A 23 15.80 -0.77 -23.98
C ALA A 23 15.50 -0.33 -25.43
N PHE A 24 14.98 -1.23 -26.27
CA PHE A 24 14.79 -0.97 -27.69
C PHE A 24 13.42 -1.50 -28.19
N GLU A 25 13.00 -1.01 -29.34
CA GLU A 25 11.77 -1.39 -30.04
C GLU A 25 11.91 -2.78 -30.70
N LYS A 26 11.88 -3.85 -29.88
CA LYS A 26 11.93 -5.24 -30.36
C LYS A 26 11.03 -6.13 -29.51
N LYS A 27 10.74 -7.33 -30.00
CA LYS A 27 10.06 -8.34 -29.20
C LYS A 27 11.01 -8.90 -28.15
N TYR A 28 10.58 -8.84 -26.90
CA TYR A 28 11.27 -9.44 -25.76
C TYR A 28 10.53 -10.70 -25.31
N ARG A 29 11.27 -11.69 -24.80
CA ARG A 29 10.73 -12.92 -24.24
C ARG A 29 11.15 -13.03 -22.79
N ALA A 30 10.20 -13.06 -21.88
CA ALA A 30 10.46 -13.31 -20.47
C ALA A 30 10.84 -14.79 -20.23
N LYS A 31 11.73 -15.05 -19.28
CA LYS A 31 12.09 -16.40 -18.83
C LYS A 31 11.03 -17.00 -17.91
N LYS A 32 10.37 -16.17 -17.14
CA LYS A 32 9.29 -16.52 -16.23
C LYS A 32 8.31 -15.36 -16.17
N ALA A 33 7.03 -15.68 -16.04
CA ALA A 33 5.99 -14.71 -15.77
C ALA A 33 5.13 -15.19 -14.60
N LEU A 34 4.55 -14.24 -13.89
CA LEU A 34 3.68 -14.46 -12.74
C LEU A 34 2.61 -13.38 -12.76
N ILE A 35 1.38 -13.74 -12.44
CA ILE A 35 0.28 -12.81 -12.20
C ILE A 35 -0.15 -13.04 -10.77
N THR A 36 -0.24 -11.98 -9.96
CA THR A 36 -0.57 -12.07 -8.55
C THR A 36 -1.18 -10.77 -8.04
N THR A 37 -1.87 -10.86 -6.92
CA THR A 37 -2.32 -9.68 -6.19
C THR A 37 -1.13 -8.84 -5.72
N GLY A 38 -1.21 -7.53 -5.93
CA GLY A 38 -0.27 -6.51 -5.51
C GLY A 38 -0.99 -5.33 -4.86
N GLY A 39 -0.26 -4.23 -4.70
CA GLY A 39 -0.71 -3.04 -3.97
C GLY A 39 -0.34 -3.08 -2.50
N ASN A 40 0.06 -1.92 -1.96
CA ASN A 40 0.65 -1.85 -0.62
C ASN A 40 -0.33 -2.33 0.47
N ALA A 41 -1.59 -1.92 0.40
CA ALA A 41 -2.60 -2.32 1.38
C ALA A 41 -2.95 -3.82 1.30
N ALA A 42 -3.06 -4.38 0.08
CA ALA A 42 -3.31 -5.81 -0.09
C ALA A 42 -2.12 -6.64 0.42
N ASN A 43 -0.89 -6.26 0.07
CA ASN A 43 0.33 -6.91 0.55
C ASN A 43 0.46 -6.86 2.07
N ALA A 44 0.16 -5.72 2.70
CA ALA A 44 0.14 -5.58 4.15
C ALA A 44 -0.91 -6.49 4.80
N SER A 45 -2.10 -6.61 4.21
CA SER A 45 -3.17 -7.49 4.69
C SER A 45 -2.76 -8.96 4.66
N ILE A 46 -2.14 -9.40 3.55
CA ILE A 46 -1.59 -10.75 3.41
C ILE A 46 -0.48 -11.00 4.46
N ALA A 47 0.43 -10.04 4.64
CA ALA A 47 1.50 -10.17 5.62
C ALA A 47 0.95 -10.30 7.05
N ILE A 48 -0.04 -9.49 7.44
CA ILE A 48 -0.71 -9.60 8.74
C ILE A 48 -1.33 -10.99 8.93
N SER A 49 -2.03 -11.50 7.91
CA SER A 49 -2.65 -12.82 7.96
C SER A 49 -1.61 -13.92 8.13
N ARG A 50 -0.53 -13.90 7.36
CA ARG A 50 0.58 -14.86 7.44
C ARG A 50 1.31 -14.83 8.79
N LEU A 51 1.35 -13.68 9.45
CA LEU A 51 1.88 -13.52 10.80
C LEU A 51 0.90 -13.96 11.91
N GLY A 52 -0.25 -14.54 11.56
CA GLY A 52 -1.23 -15.03 12.52
C GLY A 52 -2.18 -13.94 13.05
N GLY A 53 -2.18 -12.75 12.45
CA GLY A 53 -3.18 -11.72 12.70
C GLY A 53 -4.46 -11.95 11.89
N LYS A 54 -5.44 -11.07 12.06
CA LYS A 54 -6.66 -10.99 11.26
C LYS A 54 -6.64 -9.63 10.54
N ALA A 55 -6.80 -9.61 9.23
CA ALA A 55 -6.82 -8.40 8.44
C ALA A 55 -8.16 -8.26 7.71
N SER A 56 -8.77 -7.07 7.80
CA SER A 56 -9.85 -6.65 6.90
C SER A 56 -9.32 -5.62 5.94
N LEU A 57 -9.42 -5.87 4.64
CA LEU A 57 -8.96 -4.93 3.62
C LEU A 57 -10.11 -4.04 3.16
N LEU A 58 -9.95 -2.74 3.30
CA LEU A 58 -10.84 -1.71 2.79
C LEU A 58 -10.25 -1.12 1.51
N THR A 59 -10.81 -1.48 0.38
CA THR A 59 -10.37 -1.05 -0.95
C THR A 59 -11.52 -1.10 -1.95
N GLN A 60 -11.28 -0.64 -3.17
CA GLN A 60 -12.21 -0.74 -4.28
C GLN A 60 -11.52 -1.40 -5.48
N VAL A 61 -12.22 -2.30 -6.13
CA VAL A 61 -11.77 -2.99 -7.35
C VAL A 61 -12.91 -3.05 -8.37
N GLY A 62 -12.61 -3.34 -9.63
CA GLY A 62 -13.63 -3.56 -10.66
C GLY A 62 -14.33 -4.90 -10.50
N GLN A 63 -15.56 -5.00 -11.01
CA GLN A 63 -16.23 -6.27 -11.28
C GLN A 63 -15.70 -6.88 -12.58
N ASP A 64 -14.38 -7.09 -12.66
CA ASP A 64 -13.69 -7.61 -13.81
C ASP A 64 -12.83 -8.83 -13.46
N PHE A 65 -12.13 -9.37 -14.46
CA PHE A 65 -11.25 -10.53 -14.27
C PHE A 65 -10.20 -10.30 -13.18
N PHE A 66 -9.57 -9.11 -13.16
CA PHE A 66 -8.54 -8.78 -12.19
C PHE A 66 -9.10 -8.56 -10.79
N GLY A 67 -10.27 -7.93 -10.65
CA GLY A 67 -10.96 -7.81 -9.37
C GLY A 67 -11.30 -9.17 -8.77
N ASN A 68 -11.81 -10.10 -9.58
CA ASN A 68 -12.10 -11.46 -9.15
C ASN A 68 -10.83 -12.25 -8.76
N LEU A 69 -9.71 -12.03 -9.47
CA LEU A 69 -8.42 -12.62 -9.10
C LEU A 69 -7.97 -12.14 -7.71
N ILE A 70 -8.03 -10.82 -7.47
CA ILE A 70 -7.69 -10.23 -6.16
C ILE A 70 -8.56 -10.84 -5.05
N MET A 71 -9.88 -10.89 -5.25
CA MET A 71 -10.80 -11.48 -4.27
C MET A 71 -10.45 -12.93 -3.94
N THR A 72 -10.14 -13.72 -4.96
CA THR A 72 -9.79 -15.15 -4.81
C THR A 72 -8.48 -15.34 -4.06
N GLU A 73 -7.42 -14.60 -4.43
CA GLU A 73 -6.12 -14.72 -3.77
C GLU A 73 -6.15 -14.20 -2.33
N LEU A 74 -6.82 -13.09 -2.06
CA LEU A 74 -6.98 -12.57 -0.70
C LEU A 74 -7.76 -13.54 0.21
N ALA A 75 -8.81 -14.17 -0.31
CA ALA A 75 -9.56 -15.19 0.43
C ALA A 75 -8.70 -16.42 0.73
N ALA A 76 -7.89 -16.88 -0.22
CA ALA A 76 -6.93 -17.97 -0.02
C ALA A 76 -5.89 -17.65 1.07
N GLU A 77 -5.47 -16.38 1.18
CA GLU A 77 -4.57 -15.85 2.22
C GLU A 77 -5.31 -15.52 3.53
N LYS A 78 -6.60 -15.85 3.64
CA LYS A 78 -7.46 -15.62 4.83
C LYS A 78 -7.61 -14.15 5.22
N VAL A 79 -7.48 -13.24 4.26
CA VAL A 79 -7.82 -11.81 4.43
C VAL A 79 -9.33 -11.66 4.33
N GLU A 80 -9.94 -10.88 5.23
CA GLU A 80 -11.36 -10.56 5.13
C GLU A 80 -11.63 -9.59 3.98
N THR A 81 -12.44 -10.03 3.03
CA THR A 81 -12.75 -9.31 1.79
C THR A 81 -14.12 -8.61 1.80
N ASN A 82 -14.89 -8.73 2.89
CA ASN A 82 -16.22 -8.13 3.02
C ASN A 82 -16.24 -6.59 3.04
N ARG A 83 -15.08 -5.96 3.04
CA ARG A 83 -14.87 -4.51 2.94
C ARG A 83 -14.34 -4.08 1.57
N ILE A 84 -14.20 -5.00 0.65
CA ILE A 84 -13.80 -4.70 -0.73
C ILE A 84 -15.05 -4.33 -1.52
N ASP A 85 -15.08 -3.12 -2.03
CA ASP A 85 -16.17 -2.62 -2.86
C ASP A 85 -15.89 -2.94 -4.33
N GLN A 86 -16.65 -3.87 -4.91
CA GLN A 86 -16.54 -4.21 -6.33
C GLN A 86 -17.53 -3.36 -7.15
N LYS A 87 -17.03 -2.64 -8.16
CA LYS A 87 -17.81 -1.74 -9.02
C LYS A 87 -17.83 -2.18 -10.47
N GLU A 88 -19.00 -2.15 -11.10
CA GLU A 88 -19.18 -2.49 -12.52
C GLU A 88 -18.49 -1.52 -13.48
N ASN A 89 -18.43 -0.22 -13.13
CA ASN A 89 -18.00 0.84 -14.02
C ASN A 89 -16.55 1.30 -13.78
N ILE A 90 -15.75 0.52 -13.09
CA ILE A 90 -14.33 0.77 -12.93
C ILE A 90 -13.51 -0.43 -13.36
N SER A 91 -12.34 -0.19 -13.91
CA SER A 91 -11.35 -1.23 -14.17
C SER A 91 -10.44 -1.39 -12.98
N THR A 92 -10.17 -2.64 -12.60
CA THR A 92 -9.19 -2.93 -11.55
C THR A 92 -7.81 -2.46 -11.97
N ALA A 93 -7.10 -1.79 -11.06
CA ALA A 93 -5.73 -1.34 -11.28
C ALA A 93 -4.78 -2.54 -11.49
N TYR A 94 -3.79 -2.38 -12.37
CA TYR A 94 -2.78 -3.40 -12.60
C TYR A 94 -1.44 -2.78 -12.99
N SER A 95 -0.37 -3.56 -12.81
CA SER A 95 0.99 -3.16 -13.14
C SER A 95 1.66 -4.22 -14.00
N SER A 96 2.46 -3.78 -14.99
CA SER A 96 3.47 -4.61 -15.64
C SER A 96 4.81 -4.33 -14.95
N ILE A 97 5.40 -5.36 -14.34
CA ILE A 97 6.65 -5.27 -13.59
C ILE A 97 7.69 -6.12 -14.29
N ILE A 98 8.72 -5.49 -14.83
CA ILE A 98 9.83 -6.18 -15.46
C ILE A 98 11.00 -6.17 -14.50
N ILE A 99 11.57 -7.35 -14.21
CA ILE A 99 12.69 -7.53 -13.29
C ILE A 99 13.84 -8.18 -14.05
N ASP A 100 14.99 -7.54 -14.05
CA ASP A 100 16.20 -8.12 -14.64
C ASP A 100 16.96 -9.03 -13.65
N LYS A 101 18.00 -9.73 -14.15
CA LYS A 101 18.85 -10.62 -13.35
C LYS A 101 19.64 -9.91 -12.23
N LYS A 102 19.73 -8.58 -12.26
CA LYS A 102 20.37 -7.75 -11.23
C LYS A 102 19.38 -7.22 -10.19
N GLY A 103 18.08 -7.52 -10.37
CA GLY A 103 17.00 -7.01 -9.51
C GLY A 103 16.54 -5.60 -9.85
N ALA A 104 17.04 -4.98 -10.93
CA ALA A 104 16.53 -3.71 -11.41
C ALA A 104 15.10 -3.88 -11.93
N ARG A 105 14.25 -2.87 -11.70
CA ARG A 105 12.82 -2.94 -12.01
C ARG A 105 12.41 -1.82 -12.94
N GLN A 106 11.54 -2.17 -13.88
CA GLN A 106 10.78 -1.22 -14.67
C GLN A 106 9.30 -1.53 -14.47
N ILE A 107 8.53 -0.50 -14.08
CA ILE A 107 7.12 -0.67 -13.71
C ILE A 107 6.28 0.26 -14.56
N ILE A 108 5.22 -0.29 -15.16
CA ILE A 108 4.19 0.46 -15.87
C ILE A 108 2.88 0.19 -15.14
N ASN A 109 2.28 1.25 -14.59
CA ASN A 109 1.01 1.16 -13.86
C ASN A 109 -0.15 1.63 -14.72
N TYR A 110 -1.25 0.90 -14.66
CA TYR A 110 -2.57 1.40 -15.03
C TYR A 110 -3.42 1.55 -13.78
N ARG A 111 -3.99 2.73 -13.60
CA ARG A 111 -4.97 3.03 -12.55
C ARG A 111 -6.14 3.76 -13.19
N THR A 112 -7.35 3.40 -12.78
CA THR A 112 -8.52 4.14 -13.20
C THR A 112 -8.63 5.46 -12.43
N ASP A 113 -8.99 6.53 -13.13
CA ASP A 113 -9.25 7.84 -12.51
C ASP A 113 -10.57 7.86 -11.71
N ASN A 114 -11.41 6.83 -11.89
CA ASN A 114 -12.73 6.71 -11.25
C ASN A 114 -12.68 5.96 -9.90
N LEU A 115 -11.50 5.66 -9.36
CA LEU A 115 -11.37 5.03 -8.06
C LEU A 115 -11.74 6.03 -6.96
N ASP A 116 -12.93 5.89 -6.40
CA ASP A 116 -13.44 6.79 -5.36
C ASP A 116 -13.52 6.09 -4.01
N LEU A 117 -12.39 6.06 -3.32
CA LEU A 117 -12.30 5.48 -1.97
C LEU A 117 -12.97 6.37 -0.90
N SER A 118 -13.34 7.61 -1.23
CA SER A 118 -14.00 8.52 -0.28
C SER A 118 -15.37 8.04 0.16
N LYS A 119 -16.04 7.24 -0.69
CA LYS A 119 -17.36 6.66 -0.41
C LYS A 119 -17.31 5.37 0.40
N LEU A 120 -16.12 4.84 0.66
CA LEU A 120 -15.98 3.66 1.48
C LEU A 120 -16.23 4.00 2.94
N SER A 121 -17.15 3.29 3.57
CA SER A 121 -17.43 3.45 5.00
C SER A 121 -16.49 2.57 5.83
N LEU A 122 -15.88 3.15 6.85
CA LEU A 122 -15.08 2.40 7.81
C LEU A 122 -15.95 1.45 8.66
N GLY A 123 -17.25 1.74 8.80
CA GLY A 123 -18.25 0.93 9.51
C GLY A 123 -17.97 0.79 11.01
N ASN A 124 -18.98 1.05 11.83
CA ASN A 124 -18.80 1.20 13.28
C ASN A 124 -18.87 -0.10 14.10
N GLN A 125 -19.05 -1.27 13.47
CA GLN A 125 -19.39 -2.50 14.20
C GLN A 125 -18.20 -3.38 14.58
N ILE A 126 -17.02 -3.17 14.00
CA ILE A 126 -15.83 -3.99 14.27
C ILE A 126 -14.85 -3.18 15.12
N ASN A 127 -14.41 -3.77 16.23
CA ASN A 127 -13.37 -3.17 17.06
C ASN A 127 -12.00 -3.66 16.58
N TYR A 128 -11.31 -2.83 15.78
CA TYR A 128 -9.96 -3.10 15.33
C TYR A 128 -8.93 -2.75 16.39
N GLU A 129 -7.88 -3.56 16.50
CA GLU A 129 -6.76 -3.33 17.43
C GLU A 129 -5.72 -2.35 16.86
N ALA A 130 -5.68 -2.20 15.55
CA ALA A 130 -4.84 -1.23 14.84
C ALA A 130 -5.43 -0.90 13.46
N TYR A 131 -4.97 0.22 12.90
CA TYR A 131 -5.36 0.73 11.59
C TYR A 131 -4.12 1.00 10.77
N LEU A 132 -4.08 0.52 9.54
CA LEU A 132 -2.99 0.75 8.60
C LEU A 132 -3.53 1.34 7.30
N THR A 133 -2.82 2.30 6.73
CA THR A 133 -3.16 2.88 5.43
C THR A 133 -1.92 3.13 4.59
N ASP A 134 -2.03 2.94 3.27
CA ASP A 134 -0.92 3.10 2.33
C ASP A 134 -0.76 4.52 1.76
N GLY A 135 -1.56 5.48 2.23
CA GLY A 135 -1.47 6.87 1.82
C GLY A 135 -1.92 7.19 0.38
N ARG A 136 -2.36 6.21 -0.40
CA ARG A 136 -2.67 6.37 -1.83
C ARG A 136 -3.94 7.18 -2.13
N SER A 137 -4.92 7.16 -1.24
CA SER A 137 -6.08 8.05 -1.28
C SER A 137 -6.10 8.92 -0.04
N LYS A 138 -6.05 10.23 -0.23
CA LYS A 138 -6.04 11.20 0.89
C LYS A 138 -7.26 11.05 1.78
N GLU A 139 -8.43 10.88 1.19
CA GLU A 139 -9.72 10.83 1.88
C GLU A 139 -9.79 9.62 2.81
N ILE A 140 -9.56 8.42 2.28
CA ILE A 140 -9.62 7.20 3.09
C ILE A 140 -8.46 7.12 4.10
N THR A 141 -7.28 7.63 3.73
CA THR A 141 -6.13 7.72 4.63
C THR A 141 -6.47 8.56 5.86
N LEU A 142 -7.00 9.76 5.65
CA LEU A 142 -7.36 10.65 6.75
C LEU A 142 -8.52 10.08 7.58
N ALA A 143 -9.51 9.46 6.95
CA ALA A 143 -10.62 8.81 7.65
C ALA A 143 -10.12 7.66 8.53
N THR A 144 -9.28 6.77 7.98
CA THR A 144 -8.69 5.64 8.70
C THR A 144 -7.87 6.09 9.92
N LEU A 145 -7.01 7.10 9.76
CA LEU A 145 -6.17 7.60 10.84
C LEU A 145 -6.96 8.39 11.91
N ARG A 146 -8.02 9.10 11.52
CA ARG A 146 -8.93 9.76 12.47
C ARG A 146 -9.65 8.73 13.32
N GLU A 147 -10.22 7.68 12.71
CA GLU A 147 -10.89 6.61 13.47
C GLU A 147 -9.93 5.92 14.44
N ALA A 148 -8.70 5.63 14.01
CA ALA A 148 -7.66 5.09 14.88
C ALA A 148 -7.45 5.98 16.12
N ARG A 149 -7.33 7.29 15.91
CA ARG A 149 -7.13 8.28 16.98
C ARG A 149 -8.34 8.38 17.91
N GLU A 150 -9.54 8.46 17.38
CA GLU A 150 -10.80 8.52 18.14
C GLU A 150 -11.00 7.29 19.02
N LYS A 151 -10.61 6.12 18.52
CA LYS A 151 -10.67 4.84 19.25
C LYS A 151 -9.44 4.59 20.14
N ASN A 152 -8.50 5.53 20.20
CA ASN A 152 -7.24 5.40 20.93
C ASN A 152 -6.47 4.11 20.56
N LYS A 153 -6.38 3.81 19.26
CA LYS A 153 -5.69 2.66 18.68
C LYS A 153 -4.51 3.11 17.82
N PRO A 154 -3.50 2.26 17.60
CA PRO A 154 -2.42 2.55 16.67
C PRO A 154 -2.95 2.83 15.26
N GLY A 155 -2.56 3.97 14.70
CA GLY A 155 -2.78 4.35 13.30
C GLY A 155 -1.44 4.41 12.57
N ILE A 156 -1.23 3.52 11.63
CA ILE A 156 0.02 3.34 10.89
C ILE A 156 -0.13 3.90 9.48
N LEU A 157 0.80 4.73 9.06
CA LEU A 157 0.91 5.25 7.69
C LEU A 157 2.13 4.65 6.98
N ASP A 158 1.90 3.97 5.86
CA ASP A 158 2.94 3.68 4.89
C ASP A 158 3.11 4.92 3.99
N ALA A 159 4.20 5.65 4.20
CA ALA A 159 4.42 6.98 3.67
C ALA A 159 5.31 6.96 2.41
N GLU A 160 4.72 6.53 1.30
CA GLU A 160 5.31 6.67 -0.03
C GLU A 160 4.91 7.98 -0.71
N GLU A 161 5.74 8.44 -1.64
CA GLU A 161 5.47 9.65 -2.45
C GLU A 161 4.18 9.48 -3.30
N PRO A 162 3.33 10.53 -3.35
CA PRO A 162 3.36 11.79 -2.60
C PRO A 162 2.83 11.63 -1.17
N VAL A 163 3.57 12.15 -0.18
CA VAL A 163 3.20 12.02 1.24
C VAL A 163 2.27 13.14 1.69
N CYS A 164 1.13 12.77 2.27
CA CYS A 164 0.16 13.73 2.81
C CYS A 164 0.60 14.24 4.20
N HIS A 165 0.91 15.53 4.32
CA HIS A 165 1.32 16.17 5.57
C HIS A 165 0.29 16.00 6.72
N SER A 166 -1.01 16.09 6.41
CA SER A 166 -2.06 15.89 7.41
C SER A 166 -2.13 14.45 7.89
N ALA A 167 -1.82 13.47 7.04
CA ALA A 167 -1.77 12.06 7.43
C ALA A 167 -0.61 11.79 8.39
N VAL A 168 0.57 12.33 8.12
CA VAL A 168 1.73 12.24 9.02
C VAL A 168 1.38 12.76 10.41
N LYS A 169 0.69 13.91 10.53
CA LYS A 169 0.27 14.47 11.82
C LYS A 169 -0.79 13.65 12.56
N LEU A 170 -1.60 12.88 11.86
CA LEU A 170 -2.67 12.06 12.44
C LEU A 170 -2.19 10.68 12.86
N ALA A 171 -1.25 10.10 12.13
CA ALA A 171 -0.72 8.78 12.41
C ALA A 171 -0.01 8.73 13.77
N SER A 172 -0.03 7.58 14.43
CA SER A 172 0.82 7.31 15.60
C SER A 172 2.18 6.70 15.20
N HIS A 173 2.22 6.04 14.05
CA HIS A 173 3.40 5.40 13.48
C HIS A 173 3.48 5.74 11.99
N VAL A 174 4.66 6.15 11.52
CA VAL A 174 4.90 6.47 10.12
C VAL A 174 6.12 5.72 9.61
N ALA A 175 5.90 4.88 8.61
CA ALA A 175 6.97 4.19 7.89
C ALA A 175 7.18 4.89 6.54
N PHE A 176 8.25 5.67 6.45
CA PHE A 176 8.62 6.29 5.18
C PHE A 176 9.42 5.34 4.30
N SER A 177 9.15 5.34 3.00
CA SER A 177 10.18 4.99 2.04
C SER A 177 11.24 6.10 2.01
N ARG A 178 12.48 5.78 1.60
CA ARG A 178 13.51 6.81 1.42
C ARG A 178 13.04 7.95 0.52
N GLN A 179 12.36 7.62 -0.57
CA GLN A 179 11.82 8.61 -1.51
C GLN A 179 10.70 9.43 -0.86
N GLY A 180 9.80 8.79 -0.10
CA GLY A 180 8.73 9.46 0.63
C GLY A 180 9.27 10.47 1.64
N LEU A 181 10.30 10.11 2.41
CA LEU A 181 10.96 11.04 3.34
C LEU A 181 11.64 12.20 2.60
N SER A 182 12.36 11.89 1.52
CA SER A 182 13.04 12.90 0.70
C SER A 182 12.07 13.94 0.13
N ASN A 183 10.95 13.48 -0.40
CA ASN A 183 9.87 14.34 -0.91
C ASN A 183 9.23 15.17 0.21
N PHE A 184 8.89 14.53 1.33
CA PHE A 184 8.23 15.18 2.47
C PHE A 184 9.10 16.28 3.12
N CYS A 185 10.39 16.03 3.29
CA CYS A 185 11.33 16.91 3.98
C CYS A 185 12.19 17.78 3.04
N ASN A 186 12.06 17.61 1.72
CA ASN A 186 12.90 18.26 0.72
C ASN A 186 14.41 18.08 1.01
N THR A 187 14.84 16.86 1.37
CA THR A 187 16.24 16.52 1.66
C THR A 187 16.56 15.08 1.29
N SER A 188 17.74 14.83 0.71
CA SER A 188 18.23 13.48 0.43
C SER A 188 18.85 12.77 1.64
N SER A 189 19.09 13.50 2.74
CA SER A 189 19.70 12.96 3.96
C SER A 189 18.63 12.39 4.88
N ILE A 190 18.66 11.07 5.12
CA ILE A 190 17.74 10.38 6.04
C ILE A 190 17.80 11.00 7.44
N LEU A 191 19.00 11.22 7.98
CA LEU A 191 19.17 11.77 9.33
C LEU A 191 18.60 13.19 9.47
N LYS A 192 18.80 14.05 8.44
CA LYS A 192 18.18 15.37 8.42
C LYS A 192 16.66 15.28 8.31
N GLY A 193 16.16 14.40 7.44
CA GLY A 193 14.73 14.17 7.28
C GLY A 193 14.06 13.69 8.56
N LEU A 194 14.63 12.70 9.25
CA LEU A 194 14.11 12.22 10.55
C LEU A 194 14.03 13.36 11.58
N LYS A 195 15.06 14.19 11.73
CA LYS A 195 15.05 15.37 12.62
C LYS A 195 13.93 16.36 12.25
N ILE A 196 13.72 16.61 10.96
CA ILE A 196 12.62 17.49 10.51
C ILE A 196 11.27 16.92 10.91
N VAL A 197 11.03 15.63 10.68
CA VAL A 197 9.75 15.01 11.02
C VAL A 197 9.53 14.97 12.54
N GLU A 198 10.56 14.68 13.33
CA GLU A 198 10.52 14.70 14.80
C GLU A 198 10.05 16.06 15.37
N HIS A 199 10.49 17.18 14.78
CA HIS A 199 10.00 18.51 15.16
C HIS A 199 8.55 18.79 14.77
N HIS A 200 7.94 18.00 13.90
CA HIS A 200 6.58 18.21 13.40
C HIS A 200 5.56 17.25 14.00
N SER A 201 5.99 16.18 14.65
CA SER A 201 5.10 15.15 15.20
C SER A 201 5.77 14.33 16.30
N ASN A 202 4.99 13.93 17.32
CA ASN A 202 5.43 13.00 18.38
C ASN A 202 5.18 11.55 17.99
N ASN A 203 5.29 11.21 16.71
CA ASN A 203 4.97 9.89 16.19
C ASN A 203 6.22 8.99 16.25
N TRP A 204 5.99 7.68 16.35
CA TRP A 204 7.05 6.75 16.04
C TRP A 204 7.33 6.78 14.53
N ILE A 205 8.59 6.94 14.14
CA ILE A 205 8.97 7.14 12.74
C ILE A 205 10.06 6.15 12.38
N CYS A 206 9.93 5.52 11.21
CA CYS A 206 11.04 4.81 10.59
C CYS A 206 11.14 5.10 9.10
N VAL A 207 12.33 4.82 8.53
CA VAL A 207 12.62 4.97 7.10
C VAL A 207 13.24 3.70 6.58
N THR A 208 12.67 3.12 5.55
CA THR A 208 13.24 1.97 4.84
C THR A 208 14.18 2.44 3.74
N ASP A 209 15.35 1.81 3.62
CA ASP A 209 16.41 2.17 2.65
C ASP A 209 16.97 0.95 1.91
N GLY A 210 16.10 0.09 1.42
CA GLY A 210 16.45 -1.12 0.67
C GLY A 210 17.40 -2.04 1.47
N GLU A 211 18.51 -2.44 0.87
CA GLU A 211 19.51 -3.32 1.50
C GLU A 211 20.22 -2.70 2.71
N ARG A 212 20.15 -1.38 2.88
CA ARG A 212 20.73 -0.67 4.03
C ARG A 212 19.87 -0.78 5.29
N GLY A 213 18.69 -1.38 5.19
CA GLY A 213 17.82 -1.67 6.32
C GLY A 213 16.86 -0.54 6.68
N VAL A 214 16.62 -0.35 7.97
CA VAL A 214 15.64 0.60 8.53
C VAL A 214 16.33 1.53 9.52
N PHE A 215 16.02 2.82 9.40
CA PHE A 215 16.47 3.88 10.31
C PHE A 215 15.28 4.37 11.13
N PHE A 216 15.47 4.67 12.42
CA PHE A 216 14.46 5.17 13.36
C PHE A 216 15.11 6.03 14.44
#